data_c0d6b93447d6643f5ed3a7dcbe76e665
#
_entry.id   c0d6b93447d6643f5ed3a7dcbe76e665
#
_cell.length_a   1.000
_cell.length_b   1.000
_cell.length_c   1.000
_cell.angle_alpha   90.00
_cell.angle_beta   90.00
_cell.angle_gamma   90.00
#
_symmetry.space_group_name_H-M   'P 1'
#
loop_
_entity.id
_entity.type
_entity.pdbx_description
1 polymer ?
#
loop_
_entity_poly.entity_id
_entity_poly.type
_entity_poly.pdbx_seq_one_letter_code
_entity_poly.pdbx_strand_id
1 'polypeptide(L)'
;MTPGIIVFAHGSRIESANEAVRSVAAELARQGGYPYVEPAFLELGHPDLEGAVLQLAAKGATAILVIPYFLTLGMHLERDLPRIAQEISNKYKDLQITVAPPLDGHPGLVQVLLDRARSFLP
;
A
#
# COMPACT_ATOMS: atom_id res chain seq x y z
N MET A 1 -13.71 12.98 -9.58
CA MET A 1 -13.14 12.44 -8.34
C MET A 1 -11.71 12.02 -8.59
N THR A 2 -10.79 12.49 -7.78
CA THR A 2 -9.37 12.12 -7.89
C THR A 2 -9.06 11.02 -6.89
N PRO A 3 -8.66 9.84 -7.33
CA PRO A 3 -8.34 8.76 -6.41
C PRO A 3 -6.95 8.96 -5.79
N GLY A 4 -6.82 8.53 -4.55
CA GLY A 4 -5.54 8.38 -3.88
C GLY A 4 -5.24 6.90 -3.70
N ILE A 5 -3.97 6.53 -3.76
CA ILE A 5 -3.53 5.15 -3.59
C ILE A 5 -2.49 5.12 -2.49
N ILE A 6 -2.63 4.16 -1.58
CA ILE A 6 -1.65 3.92 -0.53
C ILE A 6 -1.06 2.52 -0.73
N VAL A 7 0.26 2.45 -0.85
CA VAL A 7 0.99 1.18 -0.81
C VAL A 7 1.34 0.94 0.64
N PHE A 8 0.67 -0.01 1.28
CA PHE A 8 0.73 -0.23 2.72
C PHE A 8 1.58 -1.44 3.04
N ALA A 9 2.70 -1.22 3.73
CA ALA A 9 3.66 -2.27 4.07
C ALA A 9 3.77 -2.43 5.59
N HIS A 10 4.45 -3.50 6.02
CA HIS A 10 4.65 -3.75 7.44
C HIS A 10 5.55 -2.69 8.09
N GLY A 11 6.60 -2.31 7.42
CA GLY A 11 7.65 -1.47 7.99
C GLY A 11 8.79 -2.29 8.56
N SER A 12 9.96 -1.70 8.61
CA SER A 12 11.18 -2.36 9.04
C SER A 12 12.08 -1.38 9.79
N ARG A 13 12.89 -1.90 10.70
CA ARG A 13 13.98 -1.13 11.32
C ARG A 13 15.11 -0.87 10.34
N ILE A 14 15.18 -1.65 9.26
CA ILE A 14 16.17 -1.46 8.22
C ILE A 14 15.60 -0.42 7.24
N GLU A 15 16.20 0.78 7.23
CA GLU A 15 15.66 1.89 6.44
C GLU A 15 15.67 1.59 4.94
N SER A 16 16.63 0.81 4.44
CA SER A 16 16.64 0.44 3.03
C SER A 16 15.41 -0.37 2.63
N ALA A 17 14.82 -1.15 3.55
CA ALA A 17 13.59 -1.88 3.29
C ALA A 17 12.39 -0.93 3.16
N ASN A 18 12.33 0.10 4.01
CA ASN A 18 11.28 1.11 3.92
C ASN A 18 11.45 1.95 2.65
N GLU A 19 12.69 2.28 2.29
CA GLU A 19 12.97 3.01 1.05
C GLU A 19 12.54 2.22 -0.18
N ALA A 20 12.68 0.90 -0.16
CA ALA A 20 12.20 0.05 -1.25
C ALA A 20 10.69 0.19 -1.45
N VAL A 21 9.92 0.30 -0.37
CA VAL A 21 8.47 0.52 -0.44
C VAL A 21 8.17 1.89 -1.05
N ARG A 22 8.90 2.92 -0.64
CA ARG A 22 8.75 4.27 -1.21
C ARG A 22 9.01 4.27 -2.71
N SER A 23 10.04 3.54 -3.14
CA SER A 23 10.37 3.42 -4.56
C SER A 23 9.28 2.69 -5.35
N VAL A 24 8.70 1.64 -4.78
CA VAL A 24 7.59 0.91 -5.41
C VAL A 24 6.38 1.84 -5.57
N ALA A 25 6.06 2.62 -4.54
CA ALA A 25 4.95 3.57 -4.60
C ALA A 25 5.18 4.63 -5.69
N ALA A 26 6.39 5.17 -5.77
CA ALA A 26 6.74 6.15 -6.79
C ALA A 26 6.64 5.56 -8.20
N GLU A 27 7.09 4.32 -8.37
CA GLU A 27 7.04 3.65 -9.67
C GLU A 27 5.60 3.31 -10.08
N LEU A 28 4.76 2.93 -9.12
CA LEU A 28 3.33 2.74 -9.37
C LEU A 28 2.69 4.03 -9.88
N ALA A 29 3.01 5.15 -9.23
CA ALA A 29 2.50 6.46 -9.64
C ALA A 29 2.92 6.76 -11.08
N ARG A 30 4.19 6.54 -11.41
CA ARG A 30 4.73 6.84 -12.72
C ARG A 30 4.12 5.95 -13.81
N GLN A 31 4.12 4.64 -13.60
CA GLN A 31 3.63 3.70 -14.61
C GLN A 31 2.13 3.78 -14.80
N GLY A 32 1.39 3.98 -13.71
CA GLY A 32 -0.07 4.05 -13.76
C GLY A 32 -0.62 5.42 -14.13
N GLY A 33 0.23 6.46 -14.11
CA GLY A 33 -0.24 7.82 -14.33
C GLY A 33 -1.10 8.33 -13.19
N TYR A 34 -0.90 7.83 -11.97
CA TYR A 34 -1.65 8.26 -10.80
C TYR A 34 -0.96 9.44 -10.14
N PRO A 35 -1.65 10.59 -9.98
CA PRO A 35 -1.01 11.77 -9.38
C PRO A 35 -0.81 11.65 -7.87
N TYR A 36 -1.58 10.82 -7.18
CA TYR A 36 -1.58 10.76 -5.71
C TYR A 36 -1.36 9.32 -5.24
N VAL A 37 -0.09 8.97 -5.01
CA VAL A 37 0.31 7.67 -4.46
C VAL A 37 1.26 7.92 -3.30
N GLU A 38 0.98 7.34 -2.15
CA GLU A 38 1.81 7.46 -0.96
C GLU A 38 2.12 6.07 -0.40
N PRO A 39 3.31 5.87 0.16
CA PRO A 39 3.56 4.69 0.98
C PRO A 39 2.98 4.90 2.38
N ALA A 40 2.69 3.81 3.06
CA ALA A 40 2.36 3.85 4.48
C ALA A 40 2.89 2.58 5.15
N PHE A 41 3.07 2.66 6.46
CA PHE A 41 3.68 1.56 7.21
C PHE A 41 2.83 1.23 8.43
N LEU A 42 2.70 -0.06 8.72
CA LEU A 42 2.01 -0.52 9.92
C LEU A 42 2.76 -0.06 11.17
N GLU A 43 4.09 -0.17 11.14
CA GLU A 43 4.98 0.26 12.21
C GLU A 43 6.38 0.50 11.65
N LEU A 44 7.28 1.05 12.45
CA LEU A 44 8.72 1.18 12.13
C LEU A 44 9.00 1.96 10.84
N GLY A 45 8.10 2.84 10.45
CA GLY A 45 8.25 3.69 9.28
C GLY A 45 7.18 4.76 9.27
N HIS A 46 7.38 5.80 8.49
CA HIS A 46 6.45 6.92 8.37
C HIS A 46 6.12 7.20 6.91
N PRO A 47 4.87 7.60 6.64
CA PRO A 47 3.78 7.76 7.59
C PRO A 47 3.11 6.43 7.95
N ASP A 48 2.29 6.43 9.01
CA ASP A 48 1.36 5.34 9.25
C ASP A 48 0.15 5.45 8.30
N LEU A 49 -0.80 4.54 8.42
CA LEU A 49 -1.92 4.52 7.49
C LEU A 49 -2.77 5.79 7.58
N GLU A 50 -3.13 6.21 8.78
CA GLU A 50 -3.93 7.43 8.93
C GLU A 50 -3.17 8.66 8.43
N GLY A 51 -1.87 8.75 8.71
CA GLY A 51 -1.03 9.84 8.23
C GLY A 51 -1.02 9.95 6.71
N ALA A 52 -0.91 8.82 6.02
CA ALA A 52 -0.94 8.80 4.56
C ALA A 52 -2.31 9.21 4.02
N VAL A 53 -3.39 8.75 4.67
CA VAL A 53 -4.75 9.15 4.30
C VAL A 53 -4.89 10.67 4.39
N LEU A 54 -4.40 11.28 5.48
CA LEU A 54 -4.49 12.73 5.66
C LEU A 54 -3.65 13.49 4.63
N GLN A 55 -2.48 12.97 4.28
CA GLN A 55 -1.65 13.59 3.24
C GLN A 55 -2.37 13.60 1.89
N LEU A 56 -3.01 12.49 1.53
CA LEU A 56 -3.75 12.40 0.28
C LEU A 56 -5.00 13.29 0.29
N ALA A 57 -5.72 13.32 1.41
CA ALA A 57 -6.88 14.19 1.56
C ALA A 57 -6.51 15.67 1.43
N ALA A 58 -5.36 16.06 1.98
CA ALA A 58 -4.87 17.43 1.86
C ALA A 58 -4.57 17.82 0.41
N LYS A 59 -4.27 16.85 -0.44
CA LYS A 59 -4.05 17.06 -1.88
C LYS A 59 -5.35 17.03 -2.69
N GLY A 60 -6.47 16.71 -2.06
CA GLY A 60 -7.77 16.71 -2.70
C GLY A 60 -8.37 15.34 -3.01
N ALA A 61 -7.71 14.25 -2.61
CA ALA A 61 -8.26 12.92 -2.81
C ALA A 61 -9.46 12.70 -1.87
N THR A 62 -10.54 12.14 -2.41
CA THR A 62 -11.74 11.82 -1.63
C THR A 62 -12.03 10.32 -1.61
N ALA A 63 -11.49 9.57 -2.56
CA ALA A 63 -11.58 8.12 -2.59
C ALA A 63 -10.16 7.57 -2.52
N ILE A 64 -9.91 6.74 -1.52
CA ILE A 64 -8.57 6.23 -1.24
C ILE A 64 -8.60 4.70 -1.28
N LEU A 65 -7.69 4.14 -2.07
CA LEU A 65 -7.48 2.70 -2.17
C LEU A 65 -6.22 2.33 -1.40
N VAL A 66 -6.35 1.43 -0.44
CA VAL A 66 -5.22 0.87 0.29
C VAL A 66 -4.86 -0.46 -0.35
N ILE A 67 -3.65 -0.58 -0.86
CA ILE A 67 -3.13 -1.81 -1.43
C ILE A 67 -2.14 -2.43 -0.45
N PRO A 68 -2.48 -3.57 0.17
CA PRO A 68 -1.56 -4.23 1.08
C PRO A 68 -0.34 -4.78 0.33
N TYR A 69 0.83 -4.29 0.68
CA TYR A 69 2.09 -4.75 0.09
C TYR A 69 2.64 -5.88 0.94
N PHE A 70 1.91 -6.99 0.91
CA PHE A 70 2.18 -8.23 1.66
C PHE A 70 1.86 -9.40 0.74
N LEU A 71 2.56 -10.50 0.89
CA LEU A 71 2.13 -11.72 0.21
C LEU A 71 0.77 -12.17 0.76
N THR A 72 0.68 -12.32 2.09
CA THR A 72 -0.59 -12.57 2.78
C THR A 72 -0.66 -11.66 3.99
N LEU A 73 -1.88 -11.39 4.48
CA LEU A 73 -2.05 -10.52 5.63
C LEU A 73 -1.78 -11.22 6.96
N GLY A 74 -1.95 -12.54 7.01
CA GLY A 74 -1.94 -13.27 8.27
C GLY A 74 -3.23 -13.03 9.05
N MET A 75 -3.43 -13.82 10.13
CA MET A 75 -4.71 -13.82 10.86
C MET A 75 -5.07 -12.48 11.48
N HIS A 76 -4.07 -11.82 12.10
CA HIS A 76 -4.35 -10.57 12.82
C HIS A 76 -4.68 -9.43 11.87
N LEU A 77 -3.88 -9.25 10.83
CA LEU A 77 -4.03 -8.12 9.93
C LEU A 77 -5.22 -8.31 8.99
N GLU A 78 -5.56 -9.55 8.63
CA GLU A 78 -6.74 -9.85 7.84
C GLU A 78 -8.01 -9.35 8.56
N ARG A 79 -8.05 -9.49 9.88
CA ARG A 79 -9.14 -8.99 10.71
C ARG A 79 -9.02 -7.50 10.99
N ASP A 80 -7.81 -7.03 11.31
CA ASP A 80 -7.60 -5.69 11.84
C ASP A 80 -7.56 -4.61 10.76
N LEU A 81 -7.04 -4.92 9.57
CA LEU A 81 -6.93 -3.91 8.51
C LEU A 81 -8.28 -3.35 8.05
N PRO A 82 -9.31 -4.17 7.79
CA PRO A 82 -10.64 -3.63 7.48
C PRO A 82 -11.20 -2.77 8.62
N ARG A 83 -10.95 -3.16 9.87
CA ARG A 83 -11.41 -2.40 11.03
C ARG A 83 -10.70 -1.05 11.12
N ILE A 84 -9.39 -1.04 10.92
CA ILE A 84 -8.60 0.21 10.93
C ILE A 84 -9.10 1.15 9.82
N ALA A 85 -9.31 0.63 8.62
CA ALA A 85 -9.81 1.42 7.50
C ALA A 85 -11.20 1.99 7.81
N GLN A 86 -12.07 1.19 8.43
CA GLN A 86 -13.40 1.65 8.80
C GLN A 86 -13.35 2.73 9.88
N GLU A 87 -12.47 2.58 10.86
CA GLU A 87 -12.29 3.61 11.90
C GLU A 87 -11.83 4.94 11.30
N ILE A 88 -10.90 4.91 10.35
CA ILE A 88 -10.44 6.11 9.66
C ILE A 88 -11.60 6.72 8.85
N SER A 89 -12.34 5.89 8.15
CA SER A 89 -13.49 6.33 7.36
C SER A 89 -14.57 6.96 8.23
N ASN A 90 -14.80 6.42 9.43
CA ASN A 90 -15.77 6.97 10.36
C ASN A 90 -15.31 8.33 10.93
N LYS A 91 -14.00 8.47 11.11
CA LYS A 91 -13.41 9.69 11.65
C LYS A 91 -13.40 10.83 10.62
N TYR A 92 -13.23 10.51 9.35
CA TYR A 92 -13.16 11.47 8.25
C TYR A 92 -14.27 11.17 7.25
N LYS A 93 -15.47 11.69 7.52
CA LYS A 93 -16.71 11.33 6.83
C LYS A 93 -16.72 11.60 5.33
N ASP A 94 -15.91 12.56 4.87
CA ASP A 94 -15.85 12.91 3.46
C ASP A 94 -14.94 11.97 2.64
N LEU A 95 -14.27 11.04 3.31
CA LEU A 95 -13.34 10.11 2.66
C LEU A 95 -13.96 8.73 2.52
N GLN A 96 -13.78 8.14 1.35
CA GLN A 96 -14.16 6.77 1.09
C GLN A 96 -12.88 5.94 1.01
N ILE A 97 -12.76 4.93 1.86
CA ILE A 97 -11.55 4.11 1.94
C ILE A 97 -11.89 2.67 1.58
N THR A 98 -11.17 2.12 0.62
CA THR A 98 -11.32 0.74 0.16
C THR A 98 -9.99 0.02 0.34
N VAL A 99 -10.03 -1.23 0.76
CA VAL A 99 -8.84 -2.07 0.92
C VAL A 99 -8.86 -3.16 -0.15
N ALA A 100 -7.79 -3.21 -0.95
CA ALA A 100 -7.62 -4.25 -1.94
C ALA A 100 -7.11 -5.55 -1.29
N PRO A 101 -7.20 -6.69 -1.98
CA PRO A 101 -6.56 -7.92 -1.49
C PRO A 101 -5.04 -7.79 -1.45
N PRO A 102 -4.34 -8.60 -0.63
CA PRO A 102 -2.89 -8.67 -0.68
C PRO A 102 -2.40 -9.29 -1.99
N LEU A 103 -1.09 -9.45 -2.15
CA LEU A 103 -0.49 -9.82 -3.43
C LEU A 103 -0.65 -11.29 -3.80
N ASP A 104 -0.81 -12.16 -2.80
CA ASP A 104 -0.90 -13.59 -3.06
C ASP A 104 -2.04 -13.93 -4.01
N GLY A 105 -1.80 -14.91 -4.87
CA GLY A 105 -2.78 -15.32 -5.88
C GLY A 105 -2.77 -14.49 -7.16
N HIS A 106 -2.05 -13.38 -7.19
CA HIS A 106 -1.95 -12.57 -8.41
C HIS A 106 -0.99 -13.24 -9.41
N PRO A 107 -1.39 -13.37 -10.71
CA PRO A 107 -0.52 -14.01 -11.71
C PRO A 107 0.84 -13.34 -11.87
N GLY A 108 0.95 -12.05 -11.59
CA GLY A 108 2.20 -11.30 -11.67
C GLY A 108 3.28 -11.83 -10.74
N LEU A 109 2.92 -12.50 -9.64
CA LEU A 109 3.91 -13.08 -8.73
C LEU A 109 4.67 -14.23 -9.39
N VAL A 110 3.99 -15.04 -10.19
CA VAL A 110 4.66 -16.11 -10.95
C VAL A 110 5.67 -15.49 -11.91
N GLN A 111 5.33 -14.37 -12.54
CA GLN A 111 6.25 -13.68 -13.44
C GLN A 111 7.49 -13.18 -12.68
N VAL A 112 7.32 -12.66 -11.47
CA VAL A 112 8.45 -12.25 -10.63
C VAL A 112 9.35 -13.46 -10.35
N LEU A 113 8.77 -14.59 -9.97
CA LEU A 113 9.54 -15.81 -9.69
C LEU A 113 10.26 -16.31 -10.93
N LEU A 114 9.61 -16.26 -12.09
CA LEU A 114 10.22 -16.66 -13.35
C LEU A 114 11.42 -15.77 -13.69
N ASP A 115 11.29 -14.48 -13.51
CA ASP A 115 12.38 -13.54 -13.78
C ASP A 115 13.58 -13.81 -12.86
N ARG A 116 13.33 -14.10 -11.59
CA ARG A 116 14.40 -14.47 -10.65
C ARG A 116 15.08 -15.78 -11.07
N ALA A 117 14.28 -16.80 -11.41
CA ALA A 117 14.82 -18.08 -11.83
C ALA A 117 15.69 -17.92 -13.09
N ARG A 118 15.21 -17.19 -14.09
CA ARG A 118 15.94 -16.97 -15.34
C ARG A 118 17.24 -16.22 -15.14
N SER A 119 17.31 -15.37 -14.12
CA SER A 119 18.52 -14.60 -13.81
C SER A 119 19.61 -15.44 -13.17
N PHE A 120 19.28 -16.58 -12.59
CA PHE A 120 20.24 -17.38 -11.79
C PHE A 120 20.40 -18.82 -12.27
N LEU A 121 19.57 -19.29 -13.17
CA LEU A 121 19.66 -20.63 -13.72
C LEU A 121 20.18 -20.60 -15.15
N PRO A 122 20.92 -21.67 -15.59
CA PRO A 122 21.40 -21.74 -16.96
C PRO A 122 20.27 -21.91 -17.98
#